data_13dea235087767689057d3d93dc882e7
#
_entry.id   13dea235087767689057d3d93dc882e7
#
_cell.length_a   1.000
_cell.length_b   1.000
_cell.length_c   1.000
_cell.angle_alpha   90.00
_cell.angle_beta   90.00
_cell.angle_gamma   90.00
#
_symmetry.space_group_name_H-M   'P 1'
#
loop_
_entity.id
_entity.type
_entity.pdbx_description
1 polymer ?
#
loop_
_entity_poly.entity_id
_entity_poly.type
_entity_poly.pdbx_seq_one_letter_code
_entity_poly.pdbx_strand_id
1 'polypeptide(L)'
;MYPEPRPAPCPGAYYEYNNRMNINRRSLLIAGAALASTWRAHSQNSGDVIIVQQVVDRIKAKVGIPWLAETVDGLIVGSPGIQVHGIATTAMATLDVLQRAAAASLNMVITHEPTFYSHQDATGPLATDPTYLAKREFMAAHEIVIFRLHDHWHGMTPDGIDTGMRYELGWDGHQVANSDGEFTFATSQLREFSAAMAARLGARSMRIIGDPKLPIRRVIASWGYSSLMPDLIKAAARPDVDLIVVGETREWELVEYVQDQIAAGANKALIILGHVTSEQGGMKYCAKWMKDFIPEVPVEFVPAAEPFYQLKQR
;
A
#
# COMPACT_ATOMS: atom_id res chain seq x y z
N MET A 1 42.88 -24.39 -22.08
CA MET A 1 42.73 -24.20 -20.63
C MET A 1 41.24 -24.31 -20.36
N TYR A 2 40.76 -25.50 -19.93
CA TYR A 2 39.35 -25.78 -19.69
C TYR A 2 39.03 -25.43 -18.22
N PRO A 3 37.86 -24.83 -17.91
CA PRO A 3 37.49 -24.60 -16.52
C PRO A 3 37.02 -25.87 -15.82
N GLU A 4 37.42 -26.02 -14.55
CA GLU A 4 37.08 -27.14 -13.70
C GLU A 4 35.57 -27.22 -13.38
N PRO A 5 35.02 -28.42 -13.11
CA PRO A 5 33.62 -28.61 -12.80
C PRO A 5 33.30 -28.16 -11.38
N ARG A 6 32.14 -27.49 -11.17
CA ARG A 6 31.62 -27.08 -9.88
C ARG A 6 31.24 -28.30 -9.02
N PRO A 7 31.41 -28.23 -7.70
CA PRO A 7 30.95 -29.27 -6.77
C PRO A 7 29.44 -29.34 -6.69
N ALA A 8 28.93 -30.57 -6.50
CA ALA A 8 27.50 -30.86 -6.34
C ALA A 8 26.94 -30.30 -5.01
N PRO A 9 25.64 -29.96 -4.95
CA PRO A 9 25.02 -29.46 -3.72
C PRO A 9 24.82 -30.56 -2.69
N CYS A 10 25.05 -30.21 -1.41
CA CYS A 10 24.78 -31.07 -0.26
C CYS A 10 23.28 -31.32 -0.08
N PRO A 11 22.85 -32.51 0.41
CA PRO A 11 21.45 -32.81 0.66
C PRO A 11 20.94 -32.04 1.88
N GLY A 12 19.85 -31.30 1.69
CA GLY A 12 19.18 -30.53 2.73
C GLY A 12 18.47 -31.41 3.72
N ALA A 13 18.66 -31.11 5.01
CA ALA A 13 17.91 -31.69 6.10
C ALA A 13 16.49 -31.08 6.14
N TYR A 14 15.49 -31.92 5.99
CA TYR A 14 14.09 -31.58 6.27
C TYR A 14 13.89 -31.50 7.79
N TYR A 15 13.51 -30.34 8.28
CA TYR A 15 12.98 -30.20 9.64
C TYR A 15 11.47 -30.47 9.61
N GLU A 16 11.07 -31.63 10.13
CA GLU A 16 9.66 -31.91 10.46
C GLU A 16 9.28 -31.17 11.74
N TYR A 17 8.34 -30.24 11.64
CA TYR A 17 7.70 -29.64 12.81
C TYR A 17 6.47 -30.46 13.19
N ASN A 18 6.66 -31.43 14.11
CA ASN A 18 5.56 -32.14 14.76
C ASN A 18 5.11 -31.34 15.99
N ASN A 19 4.05 -30.56 15.86
CA ASN A 19 3.39 -29.90 17.00
C ASN A 19 2.10 -30.68 17.34
N ARG A 20 2.23 -31.69 18.21
CA ARG A 20 1.07 -32.36 18.84
C ARG A 20 0.63 -31.54 20.04
N MET A 21 -0.42 -30.73 19.89
CA MET A 21 -1.15 -30.19 21.02
C MET A 21 -2.05 -31.30 21.61
N ASN A 22 -1.72 -31.72 22.82
CA ASN A 22 -2.53 -32.64 23.64
C ASN A 22 -3.70 -31.87 24.25
N ILE A 23 -4.89 -31.97 23.67
CA ILE A 23 -6.12 -31.42 24.25
C ILE A 23 -6.68 -32.45 25.23
N ASN A 24 -6.60 -32.16 26.50
CA ASN A 24 -7.12 -32.97 27.57
C ASN A 24 -8.67 -32.85 27.60
N ARG A 25 -9.34 -33.95 27.23
CA ARG A 25 -10.81 -34.08 27.25
C ARG A 25 -11.31 -34.38 28.66
N ARG A 26 -11.35 -33.42 29.55
CA ARG A 26 -12.14 -33.50 30.80
C ARG A 26 -12.26 -32.10 31.41
N SER A 27 -13.30 -31.37 31.02
CA SER A 27 -13.98 -30.35 31.83
C SER A 27 -15.02 -29.63 30.94
N LEU A 28 -16.07 -30.35 30.62
CA LEU A 28 -17.28 -29.80 30.05
C LEU A 28 -18.42 -30.35 30.91
N LEU A 29 -18.83 -29.56 31.87
CA LEU A 29 -20.21 -29.53 32.38
C LEU A 29 -20.33 -28.43 33.46
N ILE A 30 -21.43 -27.68 33.33
CA ILE A 30 -22.03 -26.75 34.30
C ILE A 30 -21.58 -25.27 34.16
N ALA A 31 -22.36 -24.50 33.37
CA ALA A 31 -23.15 -23.37 33.83
C ALA A 31 -23.91 -22.78 32.64
N GLY A 32 -25.16 -23.19 32.48
CA GLY A 32 -26.14 -22.48 31.68
C GLY A 32 -26.55 -21.19 32.41
N ALA A 33 -26.13 -20.07 31.86
CA ALA A 33 -26.75 -18.77 32.17
C ALA A 33 -27.09 -18.13 30.83
N ALA A 34 -28.38 -18.03 30.58
CA ALA A 34 -28.97 -17.37 29.42
C ALA A 34 -28.56 -15.90 29.41
N LEU A 35 -27.58 -15.57 28.55
CA LEU A 35 -27.41 -14.23 28.03
C LEU A 35 -28.08 -14.20 26.67
N ALA A 36 -29.34 -13.76 26.64
CA ALA A 36 -30.00 -13.32 25.45
C ALA A 36 -29.22 -12.10 24.93
N SER A 37 -28.16 -12.35 24.17
CA SER A 37 -27.56 -11.34 23.32
C SER A 37 -28.62 -11.00 22.28
N THR A 38 -29.20 -9.82 22.42
CA THR A 38 -29.97 -9.17 21.37
C THR A 38 -29.06 -9.01 20.14
N TRP A 39 -29.04 -10.00 19.30
CA TRP A 39 -28.67 -9.81 17.92
C TRP A 39 -29.67 -8.80 17.37
N ARG A 40 -29.23 -7.53 17.29
CA ARG A 40 -29.88 -6.62 16.37
C ARG A 40 -29.76 -7.27 15.01
N ALA A 41 -30.86 -7.89 14.56
CA ALA A 41 -31.07 -8.15 13.17
C ALA A 41 -30.84 -6.81 12.47
N HIS A 42 -29.67 -6.65 11.83
CA HIS A 42 -29.56 -5.67 10.77
C HIS A 42 -30.63 -6.10 9.79
N SER A 43 -31.66 -5.31 9.69
CA SER A 43 -32.60 -5.34 8.61
C SER A 43 -31.78 -5.57 7.35
N GLN A 44 -31.83 -6.79 6.79
CA GLN A 44 -31.46 -7.00 5.41
C GLN A 44 -32.50 -6.16 4.65
N ASN A 45 -32.14 -4.89 4.39
CA ASN A 45 -32.66 -4.24 3.21
C ASN A 45 -32.43 -5.27 2.10
N SER A 46 -33.44 -5.61 1.36
CA SER A 46 -33.33 -6.29 0.07
C SER A 46 -32.55 -5.33 -0.84
N GLY A 47 -31.22 -5.23 -0.56
CA GLY A 47 -30.31 -4.33 -1.23
C GLY A 47 -30.24 -4.76 -2.68
N ASP A 48 -30.41 -3.82 -3.56
CA ASP A 48 -30.20 -4.01 -4.98
C ASP A 48 -28.83 -4.67 -5.17
N VAL A 49 -28.86 -5.82 -5.87
CA VAL A 49 -27.65 -6.56 -6.22
C VAL A 49 -26.77 -5.66 -7.05
N ILE A 50 -25.58 -5.33 -6.54
CA ILE A 50 -24.60 -4.54 -7.29
C ILE A 50 -23.60 -5.45 -8.01
N ILE A 51 -23.30 -5.17 -9.27
CA ILE A 51 -22.31 -5.88 -10.08
C ILE A 51 -21.05 -5.02 -10.29
N VAL A 52 -19.96 -5.68 -10.68
CA VAL A 52 -18.66 -5.03 -10.92
C VAL A 52 -18.77 -3.83 -11.85
N GLN A 53 -19.52 -3.94 -12.96
CA GLN A 53 -19.69 -2.83 -13.90
C GLN A 53 -20.29 -1.59 -13.25
N GLN A 54 -21.28 -1.75 -12.40
CA GLN A 54 -21.92 -0.62 -11.72
C GLN A 54 -20.95 0.05 -10.71
N VAL A 55 -20.13 -0.74 -10.02
CA VAL A 55 -19.08 -0.18 -9.15
C VAL A 55 -18.07 0.63 -9.97
N VAL A 56 -17.58 0.06 -11.07
CA VAL A 56 -16.62 0.73 -11.96
C VAL A 56 -17.21 2.02 -12.56
N ASP A 57 -18.47 1.99 -13.02
CA ASP A 57 -19.12 3.18 -13.58
C ASP A 57 -19.27 4.30 -12.54
N ARG A 58 -19.59 3.95 -11.29
CA ARG A 58 -19.65 4.93 -10.20
C ARG A 58 -18.27 5.49 -9.85
N ILE A 59 -17.23 4.65 -9.81
CA ILE A 59 -15.85 5.13 -9.63
C ILE A 59 -15.51 6.15 -10.74
N LYS A 60 -15.72 5.79 -12.01
CA LYS A 60 -15.47 6.67 -13.16
C LYS A 60 -16.23 7.98 -13.07
N ALA A 61 -17.47 7.95 -12.62
CA ALA A 61 -18.28 9.15 -12.45
C ALA A 61 -17.81 10.04 -11.28
N LYS A 62 -17.12 9.46 -10.29
CA LYS A 62 -16.74 10.15 -9.05
C LYS A 62 -15.29 10.64 -9.01
N VAL A 63 -14.38 10.12 -9.84
CA VAL A 63 -12.99 10.59 -9.90
C VAL A 63 -12.85 12.04 -10.38
N GLY A 64 -13.87 12.61 -11.01
CA GLY A 64 -13.94 14.03 -11.33
C GLY A 64 -13.08 14.49 -12.52
N ILE A 65 -12.41 13.56 -13.20
CA ILE A 65 -11.62 13.80 -14.41
C ILE A 65 -12.10 12.87 -15.55
N PRO A 66 -11.89 13.22 -16.82
CA PRO A 66 -12.18 12.33 -17.94
C PRO A 66 -11.39 11.03 -17.84
N TRP A 67 -12.06 9.91 -18.18
CA TRP A 67 -11.36 8.62 -18.20
C TRP A 67 -10.42 8.57 -19.40
N LEU A 68 -9.14 8.31 -19.12
CA LEU A 68 -8.09 8.29 -20.12
C LEU A 68 -8.22 7.06 -21.03
N ALA A 69 -7.95 7.25 -22.33
CA ALA A 69 -7.94 6.14 -23.28
C ALA A 69 -6.71 5.22 -23.10
N GLU A 70 -5.58 5.82 -22.71
CA GLU A 70 -4.35 5.10 -22.34
C GLU A 70 -4.14 5.25 -20.83
N THR A 71 -4.32 4.15 -20.11
CA THR A 71 -4.22 4.10 -18.65
C THR A 71 -3.95 2.67 -18.21
N VAL A 72 -3.33 2.53 -17.03
CA VAL A 72 -3.20 1.24 -16.35
C VAL A 72 -4.44 0.87 -15.54
N ASP A 73 -5.40 1.79 -15.42
CA ASP A 73 -6.64 1.58 -14.65
C ASP A 73 -7.63 0.73 -15.42
N GLY A 74 -8.16 -0.28 -14.76
CA GLY A 74 -9.14 -1.14 -15.38
C GLY A 74 -9.36 -2.46 -14.65
N LEU A 75 -10.19 -3.29 -15.27
CA LEU A 75 -10.48 -4.62 -14.78
C LEU A 75 -9.33 -5.56 -15.17
N ILE A 76 -8.55 -6.00 -14.18
CA ILE A 76 -7.37 -6.86 -14.37
C ILE A 76 -7.76 -8.34 -14.31
N VAL A 77 -8.67 -8.70 -13.39
CA VAL A 77 -9.16 -10.07 -13.20
C VAL A 77 -10.67 -10.05 -12.97
N GLY A 78 -11.37 -11.04 -13.50
CA GLY A 78 -12.81 -11.20 -13.37
C GLY A 78 -13.58 -10.66 -14.57
N SER A 79 -14.89 -10.48 -14.40
CA SER A 79 -15.77 -9.97 -15.45
C SER A 79 -16.76 -8.92 -14.93
N PRO A 80 -17.25 -8.02 -15.80
CA PRO A 80 -18.16 -6.92 -15.43
C PRO A 80 -19.47 -7.34 -14.78
N GLY A 81 -19.95 -8.56 -15.10
CA GLY A 81 -21.24 -9.07 -14.62
C GLY A 81 -21.18 -9.80 -13.27
N ILE A 82 -19.99 -9.97 -12.67
CA ILE A 82 -19.87 -10.64 -11.36
C ILE A 82 -20.58 -9.80 -10.29
N GLN A 83 -21.35 -10.47 -9.42
CA GLN A 83 -21.96 -9.84 -8.26
C GLN A 83 -20.88 -9.46 -7.25
N VAL A 84 -20.96 -8.25 -6.71
CA VAL A 84 -20.08 -7.77 -5.65
C VAL A 84 -20.74 -8.01 -4.29
N HIS A 85 -20.05 -8.71 -3.42
CA HIS A 85 -20.48 -9.00 -2.04
C HIS A 85 -19.82 -8.07 -1.02
N GLY A 86 -18.65 -7.55 -1.37
CA GLY A 86 -17.89 -6.59 -0.60
C GLY A 86 -16.65 -6.14 -1.36
N ILE A 87 -16.14 -4.97 -1.00
CA ILE A 87 -15.03 -4.33 -1.68
C ILE A 87 -13.87 -4.17 -0.70
N ALA A 88 -12.68 -4.63 -1.10
CA ALA A 88 -11.43 -4.34 -0.44
C ALA A 88 -10.68 -3.24 -1.20
N THR A 89 -10.12 -2.24 -0.54
CA THR A 89 -9.14 -1.33 -1.12
C THR A 89 -7.76 -1.63 -0.56
N THR A 90 -6.72 -1.56 -1.37
CA THR A 90 -5.34 -1.88 -0.97
C THR A 90 -4.32 -1.14 -1.82
N ALA A 91 -3.15 -0.85 -1.28
CA ALA A 91 -2.05 -0.34 -2.08
C ALA A 91 -1.53 -1.42 -3.06
N MET A 92 -1.45 -2.67 -2.63
CA MET A 92 -0.88 -3.76 -3.42
C MET A 92 -1.66 -5.06 -3.20
N ALA A 93 -2.21 -5.66 -4.26
CA ALA A 93 -2.97 -6.91 -4.20
C ALA A 93 -2.05 -8.14 -4.07
N THR A 94 -1.31 -8.24 -2.95
CA THR A 94 -0.50 -9.43 -2.63
C THR A 94 -1.39 -10.64 -2.37
N LEU A 95 -0.84 -11.86 -2.46
CA LEU A 95 -1.62 -13.08 -2.16
C LEU A 95 -2.17 -13.05 -0.72
N ASP A 96 -1.40 -12.55 0.25
CA ASP A 96 -1.87 -12.36 1.63
C ASP A 96 -3.06 -11.40 1.73
N VAL A 97 -3.03 -10.28 1.01
CA VAL A 97 -4.16 -9.34 0.93
C VAL A 97 -5.39 -10.03 0.35
N LEU A 98 -5.23 -10.78 -0.74
CA LEU A 98 -6.34 -11.52 -1.38
C LEU A 98 -6.94 -12.58 -0.44
N GLN A 99 -6.09 -13.29 0.30
CA GLN A 99 -6.53 -14.27 1.29
C GLN A 99 -7.36 -13.62 2.41
N ARG A 100 -6.91 -12.47 2.93
CA ARG A 100 -7.66 -11.72 3.95
C ARG A 100 -8.95 -11.11 3.41
N ALA A 101 -8.94 -10.61 2.19
CA ALA A 101 -10.15 -10.11 1.52
C ALA A 101 -11.18 -11.23 1.35
N ALA A 102 -10.77 -12.40 0.83
CA ALA A 102 -11.64 -13.56 0.69
C ALA A 102 -12.22 -14.02 2.03
N ALA A 103 -11.39 -14.10 3.08
CA ALA A 103 -11.84 -14.48 4.42
C ALA A 103 -12.87 -13.49 5.01
N ALA A 104 -12.84 -12.23 4.59
CA ALA A 104 -13.81 -11.20 4.95
C ALA A 104 -15.00 -11.11 3.97
N SER A 105 -15.13 -12.02 3.00
CA SER A 105 -16.16 -12.02 1.96
C SER A 105 -16.13 -10.77 1.05
N LEU A 106 -14.96 -10.15 0.88
CA LEU A 106 -14.73 -9.02 0.00
C LEU A 106 -14.20 -9.56 -1.34
N ASN A 107 -15.10 -9.77 -2.29
CA ASN A 107 -14.73 -10.39 -3.56
C ASN A 107 -14.32 -9.43 -4.67
N MET A 108 -14.47 -8.12 -4.49
CA MET A 108 -13.90 -7.12 -5.40
C MET A 108 -12.75 -6.39 -4.71
N VAL A 109 -11.56 -6.42 -5.31
CA VAL A 109 -10.37 -5.75 -4.77
C VAL A 109 -10.00 -4.58 -5.68
N ILE A 110 -10.03 -3.38 -5.11
CA ILE A 110 -9.53 -2.16 -5.75
C ILE A 110 -8.07 -2.00 -5.33
N THR A 111 -7.14 -2.25 -6.24
CA THR A 111 -5.70 -2.12 -5.98
C THR A 111 -5.12 -0.87 -6.63
N HIS A 112 -4.18 -0.24 -5.97
CA HIS A 112 -3.45 0.88 -6.57
C HIS A 112 -2.34 0.36 -7.49
N GLU A 113 -1.48 -0.48 -6.96
CA GLU A 113 -0.35 -1.06 -7.67
C GLU A 113 -0.69 -2.32 -8.48
N PRO A 114 0.19 -2.72 -9.42
CA PRO A 114 -0.03 -3.89 -10.25
C PRO A 114 -0.29 -5.18 -9.46
N THR A 115 -1.11 -6.03 -10.03
CA THR A 115 -1.40 -7.36 -9.47
C THR A 115 -0.31 -8.38 -9.82
N PHE A 116 0.31 -8.26 -11.00
CA PHE A 116 1.18 -9.30 -11.58
C PHE A 116 2.61 -8.83 -11.89
N TYR A 117 3.27 -8.19 -10.93
CA TYR A 117 4.74 -7.97 -10.88
C TYR A 117 5.32 -7.11 -12.02
N SER A 118 4.52 -6.43 -12.80
CA SER A 118 4.97 -5.45 -13.80
C SER A 118 3.99 -4.28 -13.89
N HIS A 119 4.49 -3.09 -14.19
CA HIS A 119 3.67 -1.88 -14.22
C HIS A 119 2.44 -2.00 -15.14
N GLN A 120 2.55 -2.74 -16.23
CA GLN A 120 1.46 -2.96 -17.19
C GLN A 120 0.63 -4.22 -16.89
N ASP A 121 0.83 -4.88 -15.76
CA ASP A 121 0.24 -6.19 -15.46
C ASP A 121 0.44 -7.23 -16.58
N ALA A 122 1.58 -7.16 -17.29
CA ALA A 122 1.91 -8.05 -18.39
C ALA A 122 2.19 -9.48 -17.88
N THR A 123 1.33 -10.43 -18.26
CA THR A 123 1.38 -11.82 -17.76
C THR A 123 2.03 -12.80 -18.71
N GLY A 124 2.34 -12.41 -19.96
CA GLY A 124 2.97 -13.29 -20.97
C GLY A 124 4.23 -14.00 -20.45
N PRO A 125 5.21 -13.29 -19.85
CA PRO A 125 6.42 -13.91 -19.30
C PRO A 125 6.16 -14.83 -18.10
N LEU A 126 4.99 -14.77 -17.48
CA LEU A 126 4.62 -15.49 -16.27
C LEU A 126 3.74 -16.72 -16.54
N ALA A 127 3.44 -17.03 -17.80
CA ALA A 127 2.43 -18.02 -18.17
C ALA A 127 2.64 -19.40 -17.54
N THR A 128 3.88 -19.78 -17.22
CA THR A 128 4.25 -21.04 -16.56
C THR A 128 4.85 -20.86 -15.17
N ASP A 129 4.88 -19.63 -14.66
CA ASP A 129 5.43 -19.34 -13.34
C ASP A 129 4.51 -19.88 -12.23
N PRO A 130 5.01 -20.70 -11.28
CA PRO A 130 4.19 -21.35 -10.28
C PRO A 130 3.57 -20.36 -9.29
N THR A 131 4.23 -19.24 -8.99
CA THR A 131 3.73 -18.20 -8.08
C THR A 131 2.55 -17.46 -8.70
N TYR A 132 2.69 -17.10 -9.98
CA TYR A 132 1.61 -16.49 -10.74
C TYR A 132 0.40 -17.43 -10.87
N LEU A 133 0.64 -18.70 -11.22
CA LEU A 133 -0.42 -19.70 -11.36
C LEU A 133 -1.15 -19.91 -10.04
N ALA A 134 -0.46 -20.07 -8.93
CA ALA A 134 -1.07 -20.23 -7.61
C ALA A 134 -1.92 -19.00 -7.21
N LYS A 135 -1.44 -17.78 -7.51
CA LYS A 135 -2.19 -16.55 -7.25
C LYS A 135 -3.46 -16.48 -8.09
N ARG A 136 -3.37 -16.85 -9.36
CA ARG A 136 -4.54 -16.93 -10.28
C ARG A 136 -5.55 -17.98 -9.86
N GLU A 137 -5.08 -19.16 -9.49
CA GLU A 137 -5.93 -20.26 -9.01
C GLU A 137 -6.70 -19.85 -7.74
N PHE A 138 -6.00 -19.19 -6.79
CA PHE A 138 -6.64 -18.65 -5.59
C PHE A 138 -7.77 -17.66 -5.94
N MET A 139 -7.48 -16.69 -6.82
CA MET A 139 -8.49 -15.71 -7.24
C MET A 139 -9.70 -16.37 -7.92
N ALA A 140 -9.46 -17.35 -8.78
CA ALA A 140 -10.54 -18.08 -9.47
C ALA A 140 -11.39 -18.88 -8.49
N ALA A 141 -10.76 -19.58 -7.53
CA ALA A 141 -11.48 -20.41 -6.53
C ALA A 141 -12.36 -19.57 -5.57
N HIS A 142 -12.05 -18.28 -5.39
CA HIS A 142 -12.77 -17.36 -4.50
C HIS A 142 -13.56 -16.28 -5.25
N GLU A 143 -13.72 -16.43 -6.58
CA GLU A 143 -14.40 -15.46 -7.45
C GLU A 143 -13.93 -14.01 -7.25
N ILE A 144 -12.63 -13.83 -6.97
CA ILE A 144 -12.06 -12.50 -6.74
C ILE A 144 -11.94 -11.74 -8.05
N VAL A 145 -12.43 -10.52 -8.02
CA VAL A 145 -12.31 -9.52 -9.09
C VAL A 145 -11.28 -8.48 -8.69
N ILE A 146 -10.37 -8.15 -9.60
CA ILE A 146 -9.37 -7.09 -9.40
C ILE A 146 -9.67 -5.93 -10.35
N PHE A 147 -9.85 -4.75 -9.79
CA PHE A 147 -9.87 -3.50 -10.53
C PHE A 147 -8.69 -2.62 -10.07
N ARG A 148 -7.86 -2.18 -11.01
CA ARG A 148 -6.77 -1.25 -10.73
C ARG A 148 -7.27 0.18 -10.82
N LEU A 149 -6.89 1.00 -9.84
CA LEU A 149 -7.20 2.43 -9.77
C LEU A 149 -5.94 3.19 -9.34
N HIS A 150 -5.16 3.62 -10.31
CA HIS A 150 -3.86 4.27 -10.14
C HIS A 150 -3.85 5.67 -10.78
N ASP A 151 -3.90 5.74 -12.12
CA ASP A 151 -3.74 6.99 -12.85
C ASP A 151 -4.84 8.01 -12.50
N HIS A 152 -6.10 7.55 -12.46
CA HIS A 152 -7.22 8.41 -12.14
C HIS A 152 -7.29 8.75 -10.65
N TRP A 153 -6.75 7.90 -9.77
CA TRP A 153 -6.67 8.18 -8.34
C TRP A 153 -5.64 9.28 -8.04
N HIS A 154 -4.50 9.27 -8.77
CA HIS A 154 -3.54 10.36 -8.79
C HIS A 154 -4.04 11.61 -9.52
N GLY A 155 -4.81 11.41 -10.60
CA GLY A 155 -5.35 12.51 -11.40
C GLY A 155 -6.45 13.32 -10.73
N MET A 156 -7.02 12.85 -9.62
CA MET A 156 -8.01 13.62 -8.85
C MET A 156 -7.41 14.93 -8.34
N THR A 157 -8.28 15.91 -8.12
CA THR A 157 -7.88 17.15 -7.47
C THR A 157 -8.75 17.38 -6.24
N PRO A 158 -8.17 17.24 -5.02
CA PRO A 158 -6.78 16.86 -4.73
C PRO A 158 -6.49 15.38 -5.04
N ASP A 159 -5.21 15.04 -5.30
CA ASP A 159 -4.70 13.67 -5.48
C ASP A 159 -5.15 12.76 -4.33
N GLY A 160 -5.69 11.57 -4.67
CA GLY A 160 -6.23 10.64 -3.68
C GLY A 160 -5.18 10.00 -2.78
N ILE A 161 -3.98 9.71 -3.32
CA ILE A 161 -2.86 9.19 -2.52
C ILE A 161 -2.33 10.27 -1.59
N ASP A 162 -2.03 11.47 -2.10
CA ASP A 162 -1.54 12.58 -1.28
C ASP A 162 -2.54 12.95 -0.17
N THR A 163 -3.83 13.02 -0.50
CA THR A 163 -4.88 13.30 0.49
C THR A 163 -4.88 12.28 1.63
N GLY A 164 -4.85 10.99 1.30
CA GLY A 164 -4.84 9.94 2.30
C GLY A 164 -3.57 9.92 3.14
N MET A 165 -2.41 10.15 2.51
CA MET A 165 -1.12 10.21 3.21
C MET A 165 -1.05 11.41 4.16
N ARG A 166 -1.50 12.59 3.73
CA ARG A 166 -1.59 13.77 4.61
C ARG A 166 -2.50 13.50 5.81
N TYR A 167 -3.62 12.85 5.58
CA TYR A 167 -4.55 12.50 6.66
C TYR A 167 -3.90 11.54 7.68
N GLU A 168 -3.26 10.46 7.22
CA GLU A 168 -2.59 9.49 8.11
C GLU A 168 -1.43 10.12 8.88
N LEU A 169 -0.66 10.99 8.23
CA LEU A 169 0.45 11.71 8.85
C LEU A 169 0.00 12.87 9.76
N GLY A 170 -1.26 13.32 9.65
CA GLY A 170 -1.74 14.52 10.34
C GLY A 170 -1.10 15.79 9.79
N TRP A 171 -0.81 15.83 8.48
CA TRP A 171 -0.18 16.94 7.78
C TRP A 171 -1.17 17.91 7.14
N ASP A 172 -2.47 17.69 7.34
CA ASP A 172 -3.47 18.65 6.94
C ASP A 172 -3.21 20.00 7.60
N GLY A 173 -3.22 21.06 6.82
CA GLY A 173 -2.88 22.41 7.28
C GLY A 173 -1.37 22.76 7.29
N HIS A 174 -0.49 21.82 6.94
CA HIS A 174 0.94 22.06 6.79
C HIS A 174 1.39 22.26 5.34
N GLN A 175 0.50 21.99 4.38
CA GLN A 175 0.78 22.15 2.95
C GLN A 175 1.02 23.61 2.60
N VAL A 176 2.08 23.87 1.83
CA VAL A 176 2.35 25.21 1.29
C VAL A 176 1.29 25.53 0.21
N ALA A 177 0.71 26.71 0.28
CA ALA A 177 -0.33 27.10 -0.68
C ALA A 177 0.17 27.04 -2.12
N ASN A 178 -0.66 26.49 -3.01
CA ASN A 178 -0.37 26.32 -4.44
C ASN A 178 0.87 25.46 -4.75
N SER A 179 1.20 24.53 -3.86
CA SER A 179 2.26 23.55 -4.11
C SER A 179 1.73 22.13 -3.90
N ASP A 180 2.17 21.20 -4.75
CA ASP A 180 1.91 19.78 -4.57
C ASP A 180 3.12 19.16 -3.84
N GLY A 181 2.83 18.44 -2.74
CA GLY A 181 3.86 17.72 -1.98
C GLY A 181 4.84 18.59 -1.18
N GLU A 182 4.61 19.90 -1.00
CA GLU A 182 5.47 20.77 -0.17
C GLU A 182 4.77 21.15 1.14
N PHE A 183 5.50 21.01 2.25
CA PHE A 183 4.97 21.20 3.60
C PHE A 183 5.89 22.02 4.47
N THR A 184 5.31 22.78 5.42
CA THR A 184 6.05 23.52 6.43
C THR A 184 5.56 23.20 7.83
N PHE A 185 6.51 23.06 8.76
CA PHE A 185 6.26 22.67 10.14
C PHE A 185 6.93 23.61 11.14
N ALA A 186 6.52 23.55 12.39
CA ALA A 186 7.34 24.03 13.48
C ALA A 186 8.65 23.23 13.52
N THR A 187 9.76 23.88 13.83
CA THR A 187 11.08 23.25 13.82
C THR A 187 11.15 22.08 14.80
N SER A 188 11.55 20.91 14.31
CA SER A 188 11.87 19.72 15.12
C SER A 188 13.14 19.07 14.59
N GLN A 189 13.78 18.20 15.37
CA GLN A 189 14.96 17.47 14.89
C GLN A 189 14.56 16.35 13.92
N LEU A 190 15.40 16.02 12.95
CA LEU A 190 15.18 14.93 12.00
C LEU A 190 14.80 13.62 12.71
N ARG A 191 15.47 13.29 13.82
CA ARG A 191 15.16 12.08 14.62
C ARG A 191 13.72 12.10 15.14
N GLU A 192 13.25 13.20 15.66
CA GLU A 192 11.92 13.35 16.23
C GLU A 192 10.87 13.34 15.13
N PHE A 193 11.14 14.06 14.04
CA PHE A 193 10.27 14.12 12.87
C PHE A 193 10.07 12.73 12.25
N SER A 194 11.16 12.00 12.01
CA SER A 194 11.10 10.64 11.44
C SER A 194 10.46 9.63 12.39
N ALA A 195 10.69 9.74 13.69
CA ALA A 195 10.02 8.89 14.68
C ALA A 195 8.50 9.10 14.72
N ALA A 196 8.05 10.37 14.61
CA ALA A 196 6.63 10.70 14.53
C ALA A 196 5.99 10.14 13.25
N MET A 197 6.67 10.24 12.09
CA MET A 197 6.22 9.63 10.85
C MET A 197 6.11 8.12 10.96
N ALA A 198 7.15 7.44 11.47
CA ALA A 198 7.16 5.99 11.66
C ALA A 198 6.00 5.54 12.54
N ALA A 199 5.75 6.22 13.65
CA ALA A 199 4.67 5.91 14.57
C ALA A 199 3.28 6.05 13.91
N ARG A 200 3.09 7.10 13.12
CA ARG A 200 1.83 7.37 12.42
C ARG A 200 1.52 6.35 11.33
N LEU A 201 2.55 5.98 10.55
CA LEU A 201 2.40 5.05 9.44
C LEU A 201 2.56 3.58 9.86
N GLY A 202 2.98 3.30 11.10
CA GLY A 202 3.36 1.95 11.53
C GLY A 202 4.59 1.41 10.78
N ALA A 203 5.43 2.29 10.23
CA ALA A 203 6.58 1.93 9.40
C ALA A 203 7.69 1.27 10.25
N ARG A 204 8.20 0.12 9.78
CA ARG A 204 9.22 -0.66 10.49
C ARG A 204 10.61 -0.56 9.87
N SER A 205 10.71 -0.21 8.60
CA SER A 205 11.94 -0.28 7.80
C SER A 205 12.28 1.01 7.05
N MET A 206 11.92 2.17 7.59
CA MET A 206 12.33 3.47 7.03
C MET A 206 13.85 3.57 6.94
N ARG A 207 14.37 4.09 5.81
CA ARG A 207 15.78 4.46 5.64
C ARG A 207 15.93 5.97 5.68
N ILE A 208 16.92 6.48 6.42
CA ILE A 208 17.09 7.90 6.69
C ILE A 208 18.54 8.28 6.42
N ILE A 209 18.74 9.40 5.72
CA ILE A 209 20.04 10.04 5.47
C ILE A 209 19.99 11.44 6.05
N GLY A 210 21.06 11.87 6.74
CA GLY A 210 21.21 13.19 7.35
C GLY A 210 21.61 13.11 8.82
N ASP A 211 21.97 14.25 9.38
CA ASP A 211 22.25 14.37 10.83
C ASP A 211 20.96 14.21 11.63
N PRO A 212 20.86 13.27 12.59
CA PRO A 212 19.69 13.11 13.45
C PRO A 212 19.27 14.40 14.20
N LYS A 213 20.17 15.36 14.37
CA LYS A 213 19.92 16.66 15.03
C LYS A 213 19.56 17.77 14.04
N LEU A 214 19.56 17.49 12.72
CA LEU A 214 19.22 18.50 11.72
C LEU A 214 17.83 19.07 12.01
N PRO A 215 17.69 20.43 12.10
CA PRO A 215 16.39 21.05 12.24
C PRO A 215 15.60 20.96 10.94
N ILE A 216 14.39 20.39 11.02
CA ILE A 216 13.47 20.20 9.90
C ILE A 216 12.33 21.21 10.03
N ARG A 217 12.09 21.98 8.97
CA ARG A 217 10.98 22.92 8.84
C ARG A 217 10.25 22.79 7.51
N ARG A 218 11.00 22.64 6.39
CA ARG A 218 10.42 22.54 5.06
C ARG A 218 10.73 21.19 4.46
N VAL A 219 9.66 20.52 4.08
CA VAL A 219 9.67 19.13 3.60
C VAL A 219 9.04 19.08 2.22
N ILE A 220 9.64 18.31 1.31
CA ILE A 220 9.00 17.90 0.05
C ILE A 220 8.78 16.40 0.12
N ALA A 221 7.53 15.97 -0.15
CA ALA A 221 7.15 14.57 -0.20
C ALA A 221 6.72 14.18 -1.63
N SER A 222 7.17 13.00 -2.07
CA SER A 222 6.76 12.34 -3.30
C SER A 222 6.46 10.88 -2.96
N TRP A 223 5.19 10.53 -3.03
CA TRP A 223 4.72 9.20 -2.64
C TRP A 223 4.99 8.17 -3.75
N GLY A 224 5.05 6.89 -3.40
CA GLY A 224 5.31 5.80 -4.33
C GLY A 224 6.71 5.81 -4.94
N TYR A 225 6.81 5.43 -6.21
CA TYR A 225 8.05 5.48 -6.98
C TYR A 225 8.29 6.87 -7.56
N SER A 226 9.40 7.47 -7.17
CA SER A 226 9.77 8.80 -7.67
C SER A 226 10.38 8.72 -9.07
N SER A 227 9.52 8.74 -10.09
CA SER A 227 9.92 8.76 -11.51
C SER A 227 10.33 10.14 -12.01
N LEU A 228 9.92 11.21 -11.31
CA LEU A 228 10.23 12.59 -11.65
C LEU A 228 11.56 13.06 -11.06
N MET A 229 12.61 12.25 -11.26
CA MET A 229 13.92 12.48 -10.64
C MET A 229 14.52 13.87 -10.89
N PRO A 230 14.47 14.46 -12.11
CA PRO A 230 14.96 15.81 -12.34
C PRO A 230 14.27 16.86 -11.46
N ASP A 231 12.99 16.72 -11.19
CA ASP A 231 12.24 17.67 -10.36
C ASP A 231 12.52 17.49 -8.87
N LEU A 232 12.71 16.25 -8.41
CA LEU A 232 13.14 15.98 -7.04
C LEU A 232 14.58 16.48 -6.78
N ILE A 233 15.48 16.34 -7.76
CA ILE A 233 16.83 16.91 -7.67
C ILE A 233 16.76 18.43 -7.59
N LYS A 234 15.94 19.09 -8.42
CA LYS A 234 15.71 20.54 -8.33
C LYS A 234 15.15 20.95 -6.96
N ALA A 235 14.21 20.19 -6.45
CA ALA A 235 13.62 20.40 -5.13
C ALA A 235 14.68 20.26 -4.02
N ALA A 236 15.49 19.20 -4.05
CA ALA A 236 16.57 18.96 -3.11
C ALA A 236 17.68 20.01 -3.19
N ALA A 237 17.91 20.61 -4.37
CA ALA A 237 18.86 21.68 -4.57
C ALA A 237 18.46 23.01 -3.89
N ARG A 238 17.19 23.20 -3.60
CA ARG A 238 16.69 24.44 -2.96
C ARG A 238 17.30 24.60 -1.56
N PRO A 239 17.89 25.78 -1.25
CA PRO A 239 18.54 26.01 0.05
C PRO A 239 17.54 26.04 1.23
N ASP A 240 16.27 26.31 0.96
CA ASP A 240 15.20 26.41 1.94
C ASP A 240 14.48 25.07 2.23
N VAL A 241 14.82 24.00 1.52
CA VAL A 241 14.29 22.64 1.74
C VAL A 241 15.25 21.86 2.62
N ASP A 242 14.77 21.37 3.75
CA ASP A 242 15.57 20.63 4.72
C ASP A 242 15.51 19.11 4.46
N LEU A 243 14.33 18.60 4.08
CA LEU A 243 14.03 17.18 3.99
C LEU A 243 13.27 16.83 2.70
N ILE A 244 13.73 15.79 2.04
CA ILE A 244 12.94 15.09 1.01
C ILE A 244 12.40 13.78 1.59
N VAL A 245 11.13 13.48 1.35
CA VAL A 245 10.49 12.20 1.70
C VAL A 245 10.01 11.53 0.43
N VAL A 246 10.41 10.28 0.23
CA VAL A 246 9.98 9.49 -0.94
C VAL A 246 9.50 8.11 -0.52
N GLY A 247 8.67 7.48 -1.35
CA GLY A 247 8.31 6.08 -1.17
C GLY A 247 9.49 5.18 -1.52
N GLU A 248 9.96 5.24 -2.74
CA GLU A 248 11.17 4.56 -3.19
C GLU A 248 11.92 5.39 -4.24
N THR A 249 13.22 5.15 -4.34
CA THR A 249 14.10 5.77 -5.31
C THR A 249 15.31 4.88 -5.56
N ARG A 250 15.99 5.08 -6.69
CA ARG A 250 17.26 4.41 -6.97
C ARG A 250 18.39 5.05 -6.17
N GLU A 251 19.27 4.20 -5.61
CA GLU A 251 20.34 4.69 -4.73
C GLU A 251 21.36 5.56 -5.46
N TRP A 252 21.65 5.28 -6.72
CA TRP A 252 22.55 6.10 -7.58
C TRP A 252 21.91 7.38 -8.14
N GLU A 253 20.70 7.71 -7.75
CA GLU A 253 20.00 8.94 -8.14
C GLU A 253 19.87 9.85 -6.91
N LEU A 254 18.70 9.91 -6.29
CA LEU A 254 18.43 10.86 -5.20
C LEU A 254 19.26 10.59 -3.94
N VAL A 255 19.56 9.33 -3.63
CA VAL A 255 20.36 8.98 -2.45
C VAL A 255 21.79 9.51 -2.60
N GLU A 256 22.46 9.21 -3.71
CA GLU A 256 23.81 9.70 -4.00
C GLU A 256 23.82 11.23 -4.05
N TYR A 257 22.85 11.84 -4.72
CA TYR A 257 22.74 13.29 -4.82
C TYR A 257 22.65 13.98 -3.44
N VAL A 258 21.80 13.48 -2.55
CA VAL A 258 21.67 14.05 -1.18
C VAL A 258 22.92 13.79 -0.34
N GLN A 259 23.59 12.64 -0.51
CA GLN A 259 24.86 12.35 0.15
C GLN A 259 25.95 13.34 -0.29
N ASP A 260 26.05 13.65 -1.57
CA ASP A 260 27.00 14.62 -2.12
C ASP A 260 26.73 16.04 -1.60
N GLN A 261 25.44 16.44 -1.49
CA GLN A 261 25.07 17.70 -0.87
C GLN A 261 25.57 17.80 0.59
N ILE A 262 25.36 16.73 1.37
CA ILE A 262 25.81 16.66 2.77
C ILE A 262 27.34 16.69 2.84
N ALA A 263 28.04 15.96 1.99
CA ALA A 263 29.50 15.96 1.91
C ALA A 263 30.04 17.32 1.52
N ALA A 264 29.31 18.09 0.70
CA ALA A 264 29.61 19.47 0.34
C ALA A 264 29.27 20.52 1.45
N GLY A 265 28.76 20.06 2.60
CA GLY A 265 28.44 20.91 3.76
C GLY A 265 27.01 21.44 3.80
N ALA A 266 26.09 20.93 2.96
CA ALA A 266 24.70 21.33 3.01
C ALA A 266 23.94 20.63 4.15
N ASN A 267 23.00 21.35 4.76
CA ASN A 267 22.07 20.82 5.76
C ASN A 267 20.88 20.17 5.07
N LYS A 268 20.98 18.88 4.75
CA LYS A 268 19.97 18.12 3.99
C LYS A 268 19.67 16.78 4.65
N ALA A 269 18.47 16.28 4.39
CA ALA A 269 18.05 14.94 4.78
C ALA A 269 17.16 14.28 3.70
N LEU A 270 17.13 12.95 3.73
CA LEU A 270 16.25 12.13 2.91
C LEU A 270 15.65 11.03 3.77
N ILE A 271 14.34 10.82 3.63
CA ILE A 271 13.61 9.67 4.18
C ILE A 271 13.05 8.84 3.03
N ILE A 272 13.30 7.53 3.07
CA ILE A 272 12.72 6.55 2.15
C ILE A 272 11.80 5.65 2.97
N LEU A 273 10.49 5.73 2.70
CA LEU A 273 9.44 5.05 3.47
C LEU A 273 9.23 3.59 3.06
N GLY A 274 9.53 3.25 1.81
CA GLY A 274 9.04 2.07 1.12
C GLY A 274 7.73 2.36 0.37
N HIS A 275 7.56 1.75 -0.80
CA HIS A 275 6.46 2.03 -1.73
C HIS A 275 5.10 1.89 -1.05
N VAL A 276 4.77 0.69 -0.57
CA VAL A 276 3.49 0.41 0.10
C VAL A 276 3.22 1.36 1.25
N THR A 277 4.21 1.61 2.12
CA THR A 277 4.07 2.48 3.29
C THR A 277 3.74 3.91 2.91
N SER A 278 4.24 4.37 1.75
CA SER A 278 4.03 5.74 1.26
C SER A 278 2.72 5.95 0.51
N GLU A 279 1.94 4.90 0.24
CA GLU A 279 0.70 5.03 -0.54
C GLU A 279 -0.53 4.40 0.11
N GLN A 280 -0.34 3.47 1.04
CA GLN A 280 -1.50 2.77 1.60
C GLN A 280 -2.46 3.68 2.39
N GLY A 281 -2.01 4.82 2.88
CA GLY A 281 -2.89 5.86 3.45
C GLY A 281 -3.90 6.38 2.42
N GLY A 282 -3.47 6.54 1.16
CA GLY A 282 -4.34 6.89 0.03
C GLY A 282 -5.39 5.83 -0.25
N MET A 283 -5.05 4.54 -0.14
CA MET A 283 -6.03 3.48 -0.35
C MET A 283 -6.96 3.25 0.84
N LYS A 284 -6.54 3.60 2.05
CA LYS A 284 -7.43 3.72 3.21
C LYS A 284 -8.43 4.87 3.01
N TYR A 285 -7.97 5.98 2.47
CA TYR A 285 -8.84 7.09 2.07
C TYR A 285 -9.80 6.68 0.95
N CYS A 286 -9.36 5.89 -0.04
CA CYS A 286 -10.20 5.32 -1.11
C CYS A 286 -11.39 4.52 -0.54
N ALA A 287 -11.16 3.67 0.48
CA ALA A 287 -12.24 2.95 1.13
C ALA A 287 -13.28 3.90 1.75
N LYS A 288 -12.83 4.98 2.40
CA LYS A 288 -13.71 5.99 2.96
C LYS A 288 -14.50 6.71 1.87
N TRP A 289 -13.84 7.15 0.80
CA TRP A 289 -14.43 7.83 -0.33
C TRP A 289 -15.48 6.99 -1.05
N MET A 290 -15.23 5.68 -1.24
CA MET A 290 -16.18 4.79 -1.90
C MET A 290 -17.46 4.55 -1.08
N LYS A 291 -17.40 4.59 0.24
CA LYS A 291 -18.59 4.42 1.12
C LYS A 291 -19.67 5.47 0.88
N ASP A 292 -19.29 6.64 0.39
CA ASP A 292 -20.23 7.74 0.12
C ASP A 292 -21.15 7.46 -1.08
N PHE A 293 -20.78 6.53 -1.97
CA PHE A 293 -21.54 6.25 -3.19
C PHE A 293 -21.74 4.75 -3.50
N ILE A 294 -21.23 3.86 -2.64
CA ILE A 294 -21.46 2.41 -2.69
C ILE A 294 -21.99 1.94 -1.32
N PRO A 295 -23.26 2.20 -1.01
CA PRO A 295 -23.85 1.80 0.26
C PRO A 295 -24.35 0.36 0.29
N GLU A 296 -24.43 -0.34 -0.87
CA GLU A 296 -25.05 -1.65 -0.99
C GLU A 296 -24.22 -2.78 -0.37
N VAL A 297 -22.91 -2.62 -0.33
CA VAL A 297 -21.97 -3.65 0.16
C VAL A 297 -20.93 -3.04 1.09
N PRO A 298 -20.31 -3.83 2.00
CA PRO A 298 -19.21 -3.35 2.82
C PRO A 298 -18.02 -2.94 1.94
N VAL A 299 -17.39 -1.82 2.28
CA VAL A 299 -16.14 -1.35 1.67
C VAL A 299 -15.10 -1.22 2.77
N GLU A 300 -14.01 -1.98 2.68
CA GLU A 300 -12.99 -2.03 3.73
C GLU A 300 -11.58 -1.82 3.17
N PHE A 301 -10.73 -1.17 3.94
CA PHE A 301 -9.30 -1.10 3.66
C PHE A 301 -8.61 -2.36 4.19
N VAL A 302 -7.93 -3.09 3.30
CA VAL A 302 -7.12 -4.26 3.63
C VAL A 302 -5.65 -3.90 3.39
N PRO A 303 -4.89 -3.59 4.45
CA PRO A 303 -3.52 -3.11 4.29
C PRO A 303 -2.61 -4.18 3.70
N ALA A 304 -1.73 -3.81 2.77
CA ALA A 304 -0.61 -4.65 2.38
C ALA A 304 0.44 -4.61 3.50
N ALA A 305 1.00 -5.77 3.83
CA ALA A 305 2.04 -5.84 4.85
C ALA A 305 3.35 -5.22 4.34
N GLU A 306 4.05 -4.49 5.21
CA GLU A 306 5.43 -4.10 4.95
C GLU A 306 6.32 -5.36 4.99
N PRO A 307 6.95 -5.77 3.86
CA PRO A 307 7.64 -7.06 3.79
C PRO A 307 9.01 -7.06 4.47
N PHE A 308 9.56 -5.88 4.75
CA PHE A 308 10.90 -5.70 5.28
C PHE A 308 10.93 -5.73 6.80
N TYR A 309 12.07 -6.13 7.35
CA TYR A 309 12.35 -6.02 8.77
C TYR A 309 13.78 -5.50 8.99
N GLN A 310 14.03 -4.88 10.12
CA GLN A 310 15.36 -4.44 10.53
C GLN A 310 15.98 -5.45 11.47
N LEU A 311 17.25 -5.79 11.24
CA LEU A 311 18.03 -6.56 12.19
C LEU A 311 18.21 -5.72 13.47
N LYS A 312 17.78 -6.28 14.62
CA LYS A 312 18.11 -5.67 15.92
C LYS A 312 19.61 -5.72 16.09
N GLN A 313 20.27 -4.57 16.22
CA GLN A 313 21.64 -4.53 16.70
C GLN A 313 21.63 -5.06 18.15
N ARG A 314 22.48 -6.05 18.41
CA ARG A 314 22.66 -6.61 19.75
C ARG A 314 23.45 -5.67 20.63
#